data_ef61882f1a273e8ca907476ff4ab5fb6
#
_entry.id   ef61882f1a273e8ca907476ff4ab5fb6
#
_cell.length_a   1.000
_cell.length_b   1.000
_cell.length_c   1.000
_cell.angle_alpha   90.00
_cell.angle_beta   90.00
_cell.angle_gamma   90.00
#
_symmetry.space_group_name_H-M   'P 1'
#
loop_
_entity.id
_entity.type
_entity.pdbx_description
1 polymer ?
#
loop_
_entity_poly.entity_id
_entity_poly.type
_entity_poly.pdbx_seq_one_letter_code
_entity_poly.pdbx_strand_id
1 'polypeptide(L)'
;MQPRTALPETPLHAIYRSGRSVSLSEQLVGEVRDALFARRLKPGDFLGTENELAERHGVSRMVARDALRTLQALGVAEIKMGKGGGARVARGNPLLLAEALAVQLELSGVTAAEILDAQCAIETLATELAAQHSTPQDLERLQRLLAQAEETLGDVATYTRVSRDFHLAIADASQNRVLAVQLRSLQYVSWPKDNRTLTPKVARHILEVHHELNRLLARRDALGARRLMEEHVKMIKSRRVAERDGPRGAPIACC
;
A
#
# COMPACT_ATOMS: atom_id res chain seq x y z
N MET A 1 -21.57 -7.66 29.61
CA MET A 1 -21.31 -8.92 28.91
C MET A 1 -21.99 -8.80 27.55
N GLN A 2 -21.21 -8.43 26.50
CA GLN A 2 -21.77 -8.27 25.15
C GLN A 2 -21.96 -9.65 24.52
N PRO A 3 -23.05 -9.89 23.77
CA PRO A 3 -23.29 -11.18 23.12
C PRO A 3 -22.20 -11.45 22.05
N ARG A 4 -21.62 -12.64 22.08
CA ARG A 4 -20.67 -13.15 21.09
C ARG A 4 -21.42 -13.31 19.76
N THR A 5 -21.07 -12.50 18.76
CA THR A 5 -21.58 -12.66 17.38
C THR A 5 -20.99 -13.96 16.82
N ALA A 6 -21.79 -14.99 16.74
CA ALA A 6 -21.40 -16.26 16.14
C ALA A 6 -21.33 -16.12 14.61
N LEU A 7 -20.32 -16.72 14.00
CA LEU A 7 -20.27 -16.89 12.54
C LEU A 7 -21.44 -17.80 12.14
N PRO A 8 -22.19 -17.49 11.06
CA PRO A 8 -23.30 -18.33 10.64
C PRO A 8 -22.80 -19.65 10.07
N GLU A 9 -23.52 -20.72 10.37
CA GLU A 9 -23.35 -22.03 9.75
C GLU A 9 -23.91 -21.99 8.31
N THR A 10 -23.04 -21.76 7.32
CA THR A 10 -23.41 -21.88 5.91
C THR A 10 -22.62 -23.03 5.28
N PRO A 11 -23.27 -24.02 4.65
CA PRO A 11 -22.56 -25.13 3.99
C PRO A 11 -21.78 -24.62 2.78
N LEU A 12 -20.45 -24.77 2.80
CA LEU A 12 -19.51 -24.26 1.81
C LEU A 12 -19.43 -25.07 0.50
N HIS A 13 -20.39 -25.94 0.20
CA HIS A 13 -20.31 -26.83 -0.97
C HIS A 13 -20.55 -26.20 -2.35
N ALA A 14 -20.77 -24.86 -2.46
CA ALA A 14 -21.32 -24.30 -3.69
C ALA A 14 -20.32 -23.54 -4.59
N ILE A 15 -19.07 -23.21 -4.18
CA ILE A 15 -18.30 -22.21 -4.92
C ILE A 15 -16.96 -22.70 -5.52
N TYR A 16 -16.40 -23.85 -5.14
CA TYR A 16 -15.12 -24.31 -5.70
C TYR A 16 -15.22 -25.64 -6.44
N ARG A 17 -15.60 -25.58 -7.74
CA ARG A 17 -15.31 -26.62 -8.72
C ARG A 17 -13.95 -26.33 -9.39
N SER A 18 -12.85 -26.65 -8.75
CA SER A 18 -11.58 -26.97 -9.38
C SER A 18 -10.90 -28.07 -8.56
N GLY A 19 -10.52 -29.14 -9.20
CA GLY A 19 -10.16 -30.47 -8.67
C GLY A 19 -8.99 -30.58 -7.65
N ARG A 20 -8.83 -29.61 -6.74
CA ARG A 20 -8.00 -29.66 -5.55
C ARG A 20 -8.91 -29.79 -4.33
N SER A 21 -8.72 -30.83 -3.52
CA SER A 21 -9.37 -30.88 -2.21
C SER A 21 -8.82 -29.70 -1.37
N VAL A 22 -9.68 -28.71 -1.11
CA VAL A 22 -9.34 -27.56 -0.25
C VAL A 22 -9.10 -28.11 1.17
N SER A 23 -7.95 -27.82 1.76
CA SER A 23 -7.65 -28.27 3.13
C SER A 23 -8.62 -27.64 4.14
N LEU A 24 -8.84 -28.29 5.28
CA LEU A 24 -9.68 -27.74 6.36
C LEU A 24 -9.17 -26.38 6.85
N SER A 25 -7.86 -26.16 6.82
CA SER A 25 -7.26 -24.88 7.20
C SER A 25 -7.57 -23.79 6.17
N GLU A 26 -7.53 -24.08 4.87
CA GLU A 26 -7.93 -23.15 3.80
C GLU A 26 -9.42 -22.83 3.84
N GLN A 27 -10.26 -23.80 4.20
CA GLN A 27 -11.69 -23.57 4.40
C GLN A 27 -11.93 -22.55 5.52
N LEU A 28 -11.27 -22.74 6.67
CA LEU A 28 -11.40 -21.80 7.81
C LEU A 28 -10.89 -20.38 7.45
N VAL A 29 -9.80 -20.27 6.68
CA VAL A 29 -9.31 -18.99 6.15
C VAL A 29 -10.35 -18.37 5.22
N GLY A 30 -10.97 -19.16 4.35
CA GLY A 30 -12.06 -18.73 3.46
C GLY A 30 -13.26 -18.16 4.22
N GLU A 31 -13.71 -18.85 5.26
CA GLU A 31 -14.85 -18.41 6.10
C GLU A 31 -14.60 -17.05 6.76
N VAL A 32 -13.40 -16.83 7.31
CA VAL A 32 -13.02 -15.55 7.91
C VAL A 32 -13.00 -14.45 6.86
N ARG A 33 -12.42 -14.71 5.68
CA ARG A 33 -12.38 -13.77 4.55
C ARG A 33 -13.79 -13.39 4.09
N ASP A 34 -14.67 -14.37 3.90
CA ASP A 34 -16.03 -14.16 3.43
C ASP A 34 -16.87 -13.39 4.47
N ALA A 35 -16.61 -13.63 5.77
CA ALA A 35 -17.23 -12.86 6.85
C ALA A 35 -16.77 -11.39 6.85
N LEU A 36 -15.50 -11.11 6.50
CA LEU A 36 -14.99 -9.74 6.34
C LEU A 36 -15.63 -9.03 5.15
N PHE A 37 -15.70 -9.67 3.98
CA PHE A 37 -16.33 -9.08 2.79
C PHE A 37 -17.82 -8.85 2.99
N ALA A 38 -18.50 -9.74 3.72
CA ALA A 38 -19.90 -9.58 4.11
C ALA A 38 -20.08 -8.58 5.27
N ARG A 39 -19.03 -7.92 5.75
CA ARG A 39 -19.03 -6.98 6.89
C ARG A 39 -19.58 -7.56 8.21
N ARG A 40 -19.55 -8.87 8.34
CA ARG A 40 -19.92 -9.57 9.59
C ARG A 40 -18.80 -9.56 10.62
N LEU A 41 -17.57 -9.35 10.17
CA LEU A 41 -16.37 -9.11 10.98
C LEU A 41 -15.80 -7.73 10.68
N LYS A 42 -15.24 -7.09 11.70
CA LYS A 42 -14.56 -5.79 11.62
C LYS A 42 -13.23 -5.82 12.39
N PRO A 43 -12.31 -4.92 12.12
CA PRO A 43 -11.04 -4.82 12.85
C PRO A 43 -11.25 -4.77 14.37
N GLY A 44 -10.53 -5.61 15.10
CA GLY A 44 -10.59 -5.78 16.54
C GLY A 44 -11.52 -6.89 17.03
N ASP A 45 -12.42 -7.41 16.19
CA ASP A 45 -13.31 -8.52 16.57
C ASP A 45 -12.49 -9.76 16.93
N PHE A 46 -12.92 -10.47 17.96
CA PHE A 46 -12.26 -11.67 18.45
C PHE A 46 -12.64 -12.88 17.60
N LEU A 47 -11.66 -13.49 16.95
CA LEU A 47 -11.85 -14.69 16.15
C LEU A 47 -11.90 -15.95 17.01
N GLY A 48 -11.10 -16.00 18.07
CA GLY A 48 -10.98 -17.13 18.97
C GLY A 48 -9.54 -17.49 19.29
N THR A 49 -9.37 -18.40 20.22
CA THR A 49 -8.13 -19.14 20.47
C THR A 49 -8.05 -20.35 19.54
N GLU A 50 -6.87 -20.98 19.43
CA GLU A 50 -6.71 -22.24 18.67
C GLU A 50 -7.71 -23.31 19.13
N ASN A 51 -7.95 -23.42 20.42
CA ASN A 51 -8.88 -24.40 20.98
C ASN A 51 -10.34 -24.08 20.62
N GLU A 52 -10.76 -22.83 20.82
CA GLU A 52 -12.12 -22.39 20.50
C GLU A 52 -12.45 -22.53 19.01
N LEU A 53 -11.46 -22.26 18.14
CA LEU A 53 -11.62 -22.47 16.70
C LEU A 53 -11.68 -23.97 16.36
N ALA A 54 -10.82 -24.78 16.94
CA ALA A 54 -10.84 -26.22 16.73
C ALA A 54 -12.20 -26.85 17.13
N GLU A 55 -12.71 -26.50 18.30
CA GLU A 55 -14.01 -26.97 18.78
C GLU A 55 -15.17 -26.49 17.90
N ARG A 56 -15.18 -25.17 17.55
CA ARG A 56 -16.26 -24.55 16.78
C ARG A 56 -16.41 -25.16 15.38
N HIS A 57 -15.28 -25.48 14.74
CA HIS A 57 -15.25 -25.98 13.36
C HIS A 57 -15.04 -27.49 13.27
N GLY A 58 -15.00 -28.21 14.40
CA GLY A 58 -14.81 -29.66 14.41
C GLY A 58 -13.48 -30.13 13.81
N VAL A 59 -12.42 -29.33 13.93
CA VAL A 59 -11.08 -29.60 13.39
C VAL A 59 -10.06 -29.83 14.48
N SER A 60 -8.87 -30.37 14.11
CA SER A 60 -7.78 -30.47 15.07
C SER A 60 -7.19 -29.10 15.43
N ARG A 61 -6.57 -28.99 16.62
CA ARG A 61 -5.83 -27.77 17.03
C ARG A 61 -4.73 -27.39 16.04
N MET A 62 -4.11 -28.37 15.39
CA MET A 62 -3.09 -28.12 14.38
C MET A 62 -3.67 -27.42 13.17
N VAL A 63 -4.84 -27.84 12.68
CA VAL A 63 -5.56 -27.21 11.57
C VAL A 63 -5.97 -25.77 11.94
N ALA A 64 -6.51 -25.56 13.15
CA ALA A 64 -6.86 -24.21 13.61
C ALA A 64 -5.63 -23.30 13.71
N ARG A 65 -4.50 -23.82 14.20
CA ARG A 65 -3.21 -23.10 14.25
C ARG A 65 -2.70 -22.73 12.86
N ASP A 66 -2.74 -23.64 11.90
CA ASP A 66 -2.32 -23.37 10.51
C ASP A 66 -3.19 -22.30 9.86
N ALA A 67 -4.51 -22.36 10.04
CA ALA A 67 -5.42 -21.34 9.56
C ALA A 67 -5.10 -19.97 10.18
N LEU A 68 -4.87 -19.89 11.49
CA LEU A 68 -4.51 -18.64 12.17
C LEU A 68 -3.16 -18.09 11.69
N ARG A 69 -2.16 -18.94 11.47
CA ARG A 69 -0.87 -18.52 10.90
C ARG A 69 -1.03 -17.96 9.49
N THR A 70 -1.86 -18.60 8.66
CA THR A 70 -2.17 -18.13 7.32
C THR A 70 -2.88 -16.77 7.37
N LEU A 71 -3.90 -16.62 8.23
CA LEU A 71 -4.59 -15.34 8.43
C LEU A 71 -3.64 -14.24 8.93
N GLN A 72 -2.71 -14.59 9.81
CA GLN A 72 -1.66 -13.67 10.28
C GLN A 72 -0.69 -13.27 9.17
N ALA A 73 -0.23 -14.23 8.38
CA ALA A 73 0.64 -13.97 7.22
C ALA A 73 -0.03 -13.09 6.16
N LEU A 74 -1.35 -13.24 5.98
CA LEU A 74 -2.17 -12.41 5.11
C LEU A 74 -2.50 -11.03 5.73
N GLY A 75 -2.09 -10.75 6.97
CA GLY A 75 -2.43 -9.52 7.68
C GLY A 75 -3.91 -9.39 8.03
N VAL A 76 -4.66 -10.51 8.02
CA VAL A 76 -6.08 -10.57 8.39
C VAL A 76 -6.27 -10.72 9.89
N ALA A 77 -5.35 -11.40 10.56
CA ALA A 77 -5.40 -11.63 12.00
C ALA A 77 -4.14 -11.15 12.73
N GLU A 78 -4.33 -10.68 13.96
CA GLU A 78 -3.28 -10.44 14.95
C GLU A 78 -3.45 -11.45 16.09
N ILE A 79 -2.34 -12.12 16.46
CA ILE A 79 -2.34 -13.13 17.53
C ILE A 79 -1.69 -12.52 18.76
N LYS A 80 -2.41 -12.49 19.89
CA LYS A 80 -1.86 -12.14 21.21
C LYS A 80 -1.61 -13.39 22.03
N MET A 81 -0.44 -13.50 22.62
CA MET A 81 -0.07 -14.62 23.51
C MET A 81 -0.47 -14.31 24.95
N GLY A 82 -0.61 -15.37 25.76
CA GLY A 82 -0.82 -15.28 27.21
C GLY A 82 -2.27 -15.26 27.65
N LYS A 83 -2.51 -14.96 28.94
CA LYS A 83 -3.84 -14.98 29.58
C LYS A 83 -4.77 -13.94 28.94
N GLY A 84 -5.89 -14.38 28.38
CA GLY A 84 -6.81 -13.54 27.61
C GLY A 84 -6.34 -13.27 26.16
N GLY A 85 -5.31 -14.00 25.68
CA GLY A 85 -4.82 -13.95 24.30
C GLY A 85 -5.79 -14.58 23.31
N GLY A 86 -5.32 -14.81 22.09
CA GLY A 86 -6.09 -15.35 20.97
C GLY A 86 -5.96 -14.47 19.73
N ALA A 87 -6.67 -14.85 18.69
CA ALA A 87 -6.66 -14.15 17.42
C ALA A 87 -7.77 -13.09 17.37
N ARG A 88 -7.43 -11.95 16.80
CA ARG A 88 -8.37 -10.86 16.49
C ARG A 88 -8.22 -10.44 15.05
N VAL A 89 -9.29 -9.91 14.47
CA VAL A 89 -9.21 -9.28 13.14
C VAL A 89 -8.25 -8.10 13.21
N ALA A 90 -7.24 -8.13 12.34
CA ALA A 90 -6.22 -7.08 12.26
C ALA A 90 -6.78 -5.80 11.62
N ARG A 91 -6.08 -4.70 11.84
CA ARG A 91 -6.22 -3.51 11.01
C ARG A 91 -5.38 -3.71 9.75
N GLY A 92 -5.90 -3.34 8.57
CA GLY A 92 -5.16 -3.51 7.32
C GLY A 92 -3.76 -2.92 7.40
N ASN A 93 -2.78 -3.66 6.88
CA ASN A 93 -1.37 -3.24 6.83
C ASN A 93 -0.95 -2.91 5.39
N PRO A 94 -0.85 -1.63 5.00
CA PRO A 94 -0.43 -1.24 3.66
C PRO A 94 0.98 -1.70 3.29
N LEU A 95 1.89 -1.85 4.28
CA LEU A 95 3.26 -2.32 4.03
C LEU A 95 3.28 -3.79 3.61
N LEU A 96 2.48 -4.64 4.26
CA LEU A 96 2.37 -6.05 3.89
C LEU A 96 1.89 -6.23 2.44
N LEU A 97 0.90 -5.41 2.02
CA LEU A 97 0.45 -5.40 0.63
C LEU A 97 1.57 -4.92 -0.30
N ALA A 98 2.31 -3.89 0.09
CA ALA A 98 3.41 -3.35 -0.71
C ALA A 98 4.51 -4.37 -0.94
N GLU A 99 4.93 -5.09 0.11
CA GLU A 99 5.94 -6.15 0.03
C GLU A 99 5.48 -7.32 -0.84
N ALA A 100 4.25 -7.80 -0.63
CA ALA A 100 3.69 -8.88 -1.43
C ALA A 100 3.58 -8.50 -2.91
N LEU A 101 3.12 -7.27 -3.21
CA LEU A 101 3.06 -6.75 -4.58
C LEU A 101 4.45 -6.62 -5.19
N ALA A 102 5.44 -6.13 -4.45
CA ALA A 102 6.82 -6.01 -4.91
C ALA A 102 7.38 -7.36 -5.40
N VAL A 103 7.22 -8.40 -4.57
CA VAL A 103 7.66 -9.76 -4.93
C VAL A 103 6.95 -10.26 -6.19
N GLN A 104 5.64 -10.06 -6.29
CA GLN A 104 4.87 -10.52 -7.46
C GLN A 104 5.27 -9.77 -8.74
N LEU A 105 5.49 -8.47 -8.65
CA LEU A 105 5.96 -7.67 -9.79
C LEU A 105 7.34 -8.10 -10.26
N GLU A 106 8.28 -8.36 -9.33
CA GLU A 106 9.62 -8.88 -9.65
C GLU A 106 9.55 -10.24 -10.35
N LEU A 107 8.77 -11.17 -9.80
CA LEU A 107 8.57 -12.51 -10.39
C LEU A 107 7.89 -12.47 -11.76
N SER A 108 7.04 -11.48 -12.00
CA SER A 108 6.33 -11.30 -13.27
C SER A 108 7.19 -10.63 -14.35
N GLY A 109 8.39 -10.17 -14.02
CA GLY A 109 9.32 -9.52 -14.94
C GLY A 109 8.81 -8.18 -15.49
N VAL A 110 7.96 -7.47 -14.74
CA VAL A 110 7.48 -6.14 -15.15
C VAL A 110 8.62 -5.15 -15.28
N THR A 111 8.51 -4.26 -16.25
CA THR A 111 9.51 -3.24 -16.51
C THR A 111 9.31 -2.01 -15.63
N ALA A 112 10.38 -1.26 -15.39
CA ALA A 112 10.26 0.03 -14.69
C ALA A 112 9.35 1.02 -15.46
N ALA A 113 9.27 0.92 -16.77
CA ALA A 113 8.38 1.75 -17.58
C ALA A 113 6.90 1.45 -17.27
N GLU A 114 6.52 0.18 -17.15
CA GLU A 114 5.15 -0.24 -16.78
C GLU A 114 4.78 0.22 -15.38
N ILE A 115 5.71 0.10 -14.41
CA ILE A 115 5.49 0.60 -13.05
C ILE A 115 5.30 2.12 -13.05
N LEU A 116 6.11 2.87 -13.79
CA LEU A 116 6.01 4.33 -13.87
C LEU A 116 4.75 4.79 -14.61
N ASP A 117 4.23 4.02 -15.57
CA ASP A 117 2.94 4.30 -16.21
C ASP A 117 1.78 4.15 -15.22
N ALA A 118 1.77 3.08 -14.46
CA ALA A 118 0.78 2.87 -13.40
C ALA A 118 0.88 3.95 -12.31
N GLN A 119 2.11 4.29 -11.90
CA GLN A 119 2.36 5.37 -10.95
C GLN A 119 1.84 6.71 -11.45
N CYS A 120 2.11 7.06 -12.72
CA CYS A 120 1.62 8.29 -13.34
C CYS A 120 0.09 8.38 -13.28
N ALA A 121 -0.63 7.32 -13.64
CA ALA A 121 -2.08 7.29 -13.61
C ALA A 121 -2.63 7.49 -12.18
N ILE A 122 -2.03 6.82 -11.19
CA ILE A 122 -2.43 6.92 -9.79
C ILE A 122 -2.16 8.31 -9.23
N GLU A 123 -0.95 8.85 -9.43
CA GLU A 123 -0.56 10.16 -8.89
C GLU A 123 -1.35 11.30 -9.52
N THR A 124 -1.60 11.23 -10.81
CA THR A 124 -2.38 12.24 -11.54
C THR A 124 -3.81 12.33 -10.99
N LEU A 125 -4.49 11.19 -10.82
CA LEU A 125 -5.84 11.16 -10.26
C LEU A 125 -5.85 11.52 -8.77
N ALA A 126 -4.88 11.03 -8.00
CA ALA A 126 -4.78 11.36 -6.58
C ALA A 126 -4.58 12.87 -6.36
N THR A 127 -3.78 13.54 -7.20
CA THR A 127 -3.54 14.98 -7.13
C THR A 127 -4.79 15.78 -7.47
N GLU A 128 -5.56 15.38 -8.50
CA GLU A 128 -6.85 15.97 -8.82
C GLU A 128 -7.83 15.91 -7.64
N LEU A 129 -7.96 14.73 -7.03
CA LEU A 129 -8.82 14.52 -5.87
C LEU A 129 -8.29 15.25 -4.62
N ALA A 130 -6.98 15.34 -4.44
CA ALA A 130 -6.39 16.09 -3.34
C ALA A 130 -6.72 17.59 -3.44
N ALA A 131 -6.74 18.17 -4.64
CA ALA A 131 -7.20 19.53 -4.83
C ALA A 131 -8.66 19.73 -4.41
N GLN A 132 -9.50 18.71 -4.57
CA GLN A 132 -10.92 18.77 -4.19
C GLN A 132 -11.16 18.51 -2.70
N HIS A 133 -10.41 17.60 -2.09
CA HIS A 133 -10.75 16.99 -0.80
C HIS A 133 -9.73 17.22 0.32
N SER A 134 -8.54 17.80 0.06
CA SER A 134 -7.54 18.04 1.08
C SER A 134 -8.08 18.86 2.26
N THR A 135 -7.72 18.47 3.46
CA THR A 135 -8.00 19.22 4.70
C THR A 135 -6.90 20.25 4.96
N PRO A 136 -7.14 21.25 5.85
CA PRO A 136 -6.08 22.16 6.29
C PRO A 136 -4.85 21.42 6.84
N GLN A 137 -5.05 20.31 7.57
CA GLN A 137 -3.98 19.48 8.12
C GLN A 137 -3.15 18.81 7.02
N ASP A 138 -3.78 18.39 5.93
CA ASP A 138 -3.07 17.83 4.78
C ASP A 138 -2.17 18.88 4.13
N LEU A 139 -2.67 20.09 3.93
CA LEU A 139 -1.89 21.20 3.35
C LEU A 139 -0.71 21.60 4.27
N GLU A 140 -0.92 21.67 5.58
CA GLU A 140 0.17 21.89 6.54
C GLU A 140 1.24 20.78 6.49
N ARG A 141 0.82 19.52 6.34
CA ARG A 141 1.76 18.39 6.18
C ARG A 141 2.59 18.54 4.91
N LEU A 142 1.97 18.92 3.79
CA LEU A 142 2.67 19.17 2.53
C LEU A 142 3.67 20.33 2.66
N GLN A 143 3.30 21.42 3.32
CA GLN A 143 4.21 22.54 3.57
C GLN A 143 5.43 22.14 4.42
N ARG A 144 5.23 21.33 5.47
CA ARG A 144 6.34 20.81 6.29
C ARG A 144 7.31 19.94 5.46
N LEU A 145 6.79 19.10 4.58
CA LEU A 145 7.61 18.28 3.70
C LEU A 145 8.38 19.12 2.68
N LEU A 146 7.80 20.19 2.16
CA LEU A 146 8.51 21.14 1.28
C LEU A 146 9.66 21.85 2.01
N ALA A 147 9.43 22.37 3.21
CA ALA A 147 10.49 22.97 4.03
C ALA A 147 11.62 21.97 4.32
N GLN A 148 11.28 20.73 4.68
CA GLN A 148 12.27 19.67 4.88
C GLN A 148 13.04 19.33 3.59
N ALA A 149 12.39 19.36 2.42
CA ALA A 149 13.04 19.14 1.14
C ALA A 149 14.04 20.24 0.81
N GLU A 150 13.73 21.51 1.13
CA GLU A 150 14.66 22.64 0.96
C GLU A 150 15.95 22.45 1.79
N GLU A 151 15.80 22.05 3.06
CA GLU A 151 16.93 21.81 3.97
C GLU A 151 17.82 20.64 3.51
N THR A 152 17.27 19.71 2.72
CA THR A 152 17.96 18.45 2.32
C THR A 152 18.48 18.46 0.90
N LEU A 153 18.42 19.57 0.17
CA LEU A 153 18.88 19.68 -1.25
C LEU A 153 20.32 19.20 -1.49
N GLY A 154 21.19 19.30 -0.47
CA GLY A 154 22.58 18.84 -0.51
C GLY A 154 22.76 17.34 -0.24
N ASP A 155 21.76 16.67 0.32
CA ASP A 155 21.77 15.23 0.64
C ASP A 155 20.76 14.49 -0.27
N VAL A 156 21.28 13.89 -1.34
CA VAL A 156 20.47 13.21 -2.36
C VAL A 156 19.58 12.12 -1.77
N ALA A 157 20.06 11.34 -0.80
CA ALA A 157 19.32 10.24 -0.21
C ALA A 157 18.14 10.76 0.62
N THR A 158 18.38 11.73 1.49
CA THR A 158 17.35 12.35 2.34
C THR A 158 16.35 13.13 1.49
N TYR A 159 16.81 13.93 0.52
CA TYR A 159 15.92 14.64 -0.41
C TYR A 159 15.01 13.69 -1.17
N THR A 160 15.56 12.58 -1.71
CA THR A 160 14.79 11.58 -2.45
C THR A 160 13.69 10.96 -1.58
N ARG A 161 13.99 10.68 -0.31
CA ARG A 161 12.99 10.16 0.64
C ARG A 161 11.89 11.18 0.93
N VAL A 162 12.26 12.44 1.21
CA VAL A 162 11.29 13.52 1.47
C VAL A 162 10.42 13.81 0.25
N SER A 163 11.01 13.84 -0.94
CA SER A 163 10.29 14.00 -2.20
C SER A 163 9.24 12.89 -2.40
N ARG A 164 9.61 11.64 -2.14
CA ARG A 164 8.65 10.52 -2.15
C ARG A 164 7.52 10.71 -1.14
N ASP A 165 7.87 11.11 0.08
CA ASP A 165 6.90 11.30 1.16
C ASP A 165 5.92 12.44 0.84
N PHE A 166 6.33 13.44 0.04
CA PHE A 166 5.45 14.49 -0.51
C PHE A 166 4.40 13.91 -1.46
N HIS A 167 4.78 13.04 -2.40
CA HIS A 167 3.82 12.36 -3.29
C HIS A 167 2.84 11.46 -2.52
N LEU A 168 3.33 10.74 -1.51
CA LEU A 168 2.46 9.94 -0.63
C LEU A 168 1.50 10.83 0.18
N ALA A 169 1.95 11.99 0.63
CA ALA A 169 1.09 12.94 1.34
C ALA A 169 -0.02 13.50 0.43
N ILE A 170 0.27 13.76 -0.85
CA ILE A 170 -0.77 14.12 -1.84
C ILE A 170 -1.78 12.98 -2.01
N ALA A 171 -1.31 11.73 -2.11
CA ALA A 171 -2.20 10.59 -2.24
C ALA A 171 -3.07 10.40 -0.99
N ASP A 172 -2.54 10.61 0.21
CA ASP A 172 -3.32 10.60 1.46
C ASP A 172 -4.35 11.76 1.45
N ALA A 173 -3.96 12.98 1.02
CA ALA A 173 -4.82 14.15 0.92
C ALA A 173 -5.96 14.01 -0.11
N SER A 174 -5.85 13.07 -1.06
CA SER A 174 -6.94 12.73 -1.99
C SER A 174 -8.17 12.17 -1.30
N GLN A 175 -8.06 11.77 -0.02
CA GLN A 175 -9.06 11.03 0.76
C GLN A 175 -9.47 9.68 0.12
N ASN A 176 -8.77 9.23 -0.92
CA ASN A 176 -8.95 7.94 -1.56
C ASN A 176 -7.90 6.93 -1.07
N ARG A 177 -8.27 6.14 -0.06
CA ARG A 177 -7.37 5.15 0.56
C ARG A 177 -6.86 4.10 -0.43
N VAL A 178 -7.62 3.78 -1.48
CA VAL A 178 -7.19 2.79 -2.49
C VAL A 178 -6.02 3.34 -3.29
N LEU A 179 -6.10 4.59 -3.77
CA LEU A 179 -4.99 5.24 -4.50
C LEU A 179 -3.76 5.38 -3.60
N ALA A 180 -3.95 5.79 -2.34
CA ALA A 180 -2.84 5.95 -1.40
C ALA A 180 -2.11 4.62 -1.13
N VAL A 181 -2.83 3.51 -0.94
CA VAL A 181 -2.23 2.18 -0.73
C VAL A 181 -1.52 1.69 -1.99
N GLN A 182 -2.13 1.84 -3.17
CA GLN A 182 -1.52 1.44 -4.44
C GLN A 182 -0.25 2.23 -4.73
N LEU A 183 -0.26 3.56 -4.56
CA LEU A 183 0.93 4.37 -4.76
C LEU A 183 2.06 3.95 -3.82
N ARG A 184 1.76 3.73 -2.54
CA ARG A 184 2.71 3.25 -1.54
C ARG A 184 3.35 1.93 -1.96
N SER A 185 2.54 1.00 -2.48
CA SER A 185 3.01 -0.30 -2.96
C SER A 185 3.94 -0.16 -4.18
N LEU A 186 3.56 0.66 -5.16
CA LEU A 186 4.40 0.89 -6.34
C LEU A 186 5.71 1.61 -5.99
N GLN A 187 5.67 2.56 -5.08
CA GLN A 187 6.89 3.26 -4.64
C GLN A 187 7.85 2.34 -3.87
N TYR A 188 7.35 1.31 -3.19
CA TYR A 188 8.20 0.31 -2.53
C TYR A 188 9.06 -0.45 -3.56
N VAL A 189 8.48 -0.75 -4.73
CA VAL A 189 9.17 -1.46 -5.82
C VAL A 189 10.08 -0.55 -6.63
N SER A 190 9.58 0.65 -6.97
CA SER A 190 10.17 1.48 -8.03
C SER A 190 11.19 2.50 -7.53
N TRP A 191 11.31 2.70 -6.21
CA TRP A 191 12.17 3.76 -5.70
C TRP A 191 13.62 3.29 -5.63
N PRO A 192 14.54 3.86 -6.45
CA PRO A 192 15.93 3.48 -6.38
C PRO A 192 16.53 3.94 -5.04
N LYS A 193 17.26 3.06 -4.39
CA LYS A 193 18.09 3.41 -3.23
C LYS A 193 19.18 4.42 -3.62
N ASP A 194 19.63 4.36 -4.87
CA ASP A 194 20.65 5.24 -5.46
C ASP A 194 20.06 6.02 -6.63
N ASN A 195 19.73 7.29 -6.44
CA ASN A 195 19.26 8.17 -7.49
C ASN A 195 20.47 8.93 -8.08
N ARG A 196 21.25 8.24 -8.92
CA ARG A 196 22.50 8.77 -9.50
C ARG A 196 22.31 9.97 -10.44
N THR A 197 21.10 10.15 -10.99
CA THR A 197 20.80 11.28 -11.89
C THR A 197 20.26 12.50 -11.17
N LEU A 198 20.00 12.42 -9.87
CA LEU A 198 19.53 13.54 -9.10
C LEU A 198 20.67 14.50 -8.78
N THR A 199 20.94 15.41 -9.71
CA THR A 199 21.86 16.53 -9.46
C THR A 199 21.19 17.62 -8.62
N PRO A 200 21.93 18.50 -7.92
CA PRO A 200 21.34 19.60 -7.16
C PRO A 200 20.46 20.53 -8.01
N LYS A 201 20.78 20.70 -9.30
CA LYS A 201 19.97 21.48 -10.25
C LYS A 201 18.60 20.81 -10.47
N VAL A 202 18.59 19.49 -10.63
CA VAL A 202 17.37 18.72 -10.85
C VAL A 202 16.53 18.67 -9.59
N ALA A 203 17.15 18.46 -8.43
CA ALA A 203 16.44 18.47 -7.15
C ALA A 203 15.72 19.81 -6.93
N ARG A 204 16.38 20.92 -7.24
CA ARG A 204 15.81 22.26 -7.14
C ARG A 204 14.61 22.44 -8.07
N HIS A 205 14.72 22.01 -9.31
CA HIS A 205 13.60 22.07 -10.27
C HIS A 205 12.41 21.19 -9.81
N ILE A 206 12.67 19.99 -9.31
CA ILE A 206 11.61 19.14 -8.72
C ILE A 206 10.92 19.86 -7.55
N LEU A 207 11.69 20.49 -6.68
CA LEU A 207 11.16 21.22 -5.53
C LEU A 207 10.29 22.42 -5.97
N GLU A 208 10.70 23.16 -7.01
CA GLU A 208 9.89 24.24 -7.60
C GLU A 208 8.52 23.72 -8.09
N VAL A 209 8.51 22.58 -8.77
CA VAL A 209 7.27 21.91 -9.21
C VAL A 209 6.40 21.51 -8.02
N HIS A 210 7.02 20.96 -6.97
CA HIS A 210 6.29 20.57 -5.75
C HIS A 210 5.67 21.78 -5.03
N HIS A 211 6.35 22.91 -5.00
CA HIS A 211 5.78 24.17 -4.49
C HIS A 211 4.57 24.62 -5.31
N GLU A 212 4.65 24.52 -6.64
CA GLU A 212 3.54 24.88 -7.49
C GLU A 212 2.34 23.92 -7.32
N LEU A 213 2.59 22.61 -7.22
CA LEU A 213 1.55 21.64 -6.88
C LEU A 213 0.85 22.02 -5.58
N ASN A 214 1.60 22.31 -4.52
CA ASN A 214 1.02 22.71 -3.23
C ASN A 214 0.16 23.98 -3.35
N ARG A 215 0.59 24.96 -4.15
CA ARG A 215 -0.19 26.19 -4.44
C ARG A 215 -1.50 25.88 -5.17
N LEU A 216 -1.47 24.99 -6.17
CA LEU A 216 -2.66 24.58 -6.91
C LEU A 216 -3.64 23.82 -6.01
N LEU A 217 -3.14 22.92 -5.13
CA LEU A 217 -3.97 22.23 -4.14
C LEU A 217 -4.64 23.23 -3.17
N ALA A 218 -3.89 24.20 -2.66
CA ALA A 218 -4.42 25.23 -1.76
C ALA A 218 -5.49 26.10 -2.44
N ARG A 219 -5.35 26.35 -3.76
CA ARG A 219 -6.32 27.12 -4.58
C ARG A 219 -7.48 26.27 -5.09
N ARG A 220 -7.49 24.96 -4.79
CA ARG A 220 -8.50 24.02 -5.31
C ARG A 220 -8.53 23.94 -6.85
N ASP A 221 -7.42 24.21 -7.53
CA ASP A 221 -7.30 24.06 -8.98
C ASP A 221 -6.99 22.60 -9.34
N ALA A 222 -8.05 21.79 -9.41
CA ALA A 222 -7.95 20.36 -9.66
C ALA A 222 -7.37 20.03 -11.04
N LEU A 223 -7.77 20.79 -12.08
CA LEU A 223 -7.29 20.56 -13.45
C LEU A 223 -5.84 21.01 -13.65
N GLY A 224 -5.46 22.14 -13.04
CA GLY A 224 -4.07 22.62 -13.05
C GLY A 224 -3.15 21.65 -12.30
N ALA A 225 -3.55 21.22 -11.11
CA ALA A 225 -2.80 20.27 -10.30
C ALA A 225 -2.61 18.91 -11.01
N ARG A 226 -3.67 18.40 -11.63
CA ARG A 226 -3.63 17.17 -12.44
C ARG A 226 -2.60 17.27 -13.57
N ARG A 227 -2.68 18.33 -14.38
CA ARG A 227 -1.77 18.52 -15.53
C ARG A 227 -0.32 18.63 -15.10
N LEU A 228 -0.06 19.43 -14.07
CA LEU A 228 1.29 19.62 -13.56
C LEU A 228 1.88 18.32 -13.01
N MET A 229 1.09 17.51 -12.26
CA MET A 229 1.54 16.20 -11.78
C MET A 229 1.84 15.25 -12.94
N GLU A 230 0.99 15.20 -13.96
CA GLU A 230 1.21 14.35 -15.12
C GLU A 230 2.51 14.68 -15.85
N GLU A 231 2.77 15.96 -16.10
CA GLU A 231 4.01 16.44 -16.73
C GLU A 231 5.23 16.11 -15.85
N HIS A 232 5.12 16.30 -14.54
CA HIS A 232 6.16 16.03 -13.57
C HIS A 232 6.54 14.55 -13.55
N VAL A 233 5.58 13.62 -13.46
CA VAL A 233 5.86 12.18 -13.44
C VAL A 233 6.40 11.71 -14.80
N LYS A 234 5.89 12.24 -15.92
CA LYS A 234 6.44 11.96 -17.26
C LYS A 234 7.90 12.39 -17.39
N MET A 235 8.26 13.56 -16.87
CA MET A 235 9.65 14.02 -16.83
C MET A 235 10.53 13.08 -16.00
N ILE A 236 10.08 12.64 -14.83
CA ILE A 236 10.80 11.65 -14.02
C ILE A 236 10.95 10.32 -14.77
N LYS A 237 9.88 9.85 -15.44
CA LYS A 237 9.92 8.62 -16.25
C LYS A 237 10.96 8.69 -17.34
N SER A 238 10.97 9.74 -18.16
CA SER A 238 11.92 9.87 -19.28
C SER A 238 13.37 9.85 -18.82
N ARG A 239 13.67 10.44 -17.66
CA ARG A 239 15.01 10.41 -17.07
C ARG A 239 15.41 9.02 -16.60
N ARG A 240 14.51 8.29 -15.91
CA ARG A 240 14.80 6.95 -15.40
C ARG A 240 14.94 5.89 -16.49
N VAL A 241 14.15 6.00 -17.57
CA VAL A 241 14.26 5.11 -18.72
C VAL A 241 15.61 5.33 -19.41
N ALA A 242 16.02 6.59 -19.64
CA ALA A 242 17.31 6.91 -20.22
C ALA A 242 18.52 6.39 -19.39
N GLU A 243 18.39 6.29 -18.06
CA GLU A 243 19.42 5.70 -17.19
C GLU A 243 19.57 4.19 -17.35
N ARG A 244 18.48 3.50 -17.58
CA ARG A 244 18.44 2.03 -17.64
C ARG A 244 18.86 1.51 -19.01
N ASP A 245 18.56 2.25 -20.07
CA ASP A 245 18.94 1.92 -21.45
C ASP A 245 20.36 2.36 -21.81
N GLY A 246 21.05 3.06 -20.91
CA GLY A 246 22.50 3.31 -21.00
C GLY A 246 23.31 2.02 -20.81
N PRO A 247 24.63 1.98 -21.19
CA PRO A 247 25.40 0.75 -21.40
C PRO A 247 25.65 -0.17 -20.18
N ARG A 248 24.84 -0.11 -19.15
CA ARG A 248 24.86 -1.01 -17.99
C ARG A 248 23.44 -1.32 -17.48
N GLY A 249 22.72 -2.14 -18.23
CA GLY A 249 21.53 -2.80 -17.73
C GLY A 249 21.90 -3.82 -16.65
N ALA A 250 21.76 -3.47 -15.38
CA ALA A 250 21.75 -4.43 -14.27
C ALA A 250 20.31 -4.66 -13.80
N PRO A 251 19.92 -5.91 -13.47
CA PRO A 251 18.61 -6.18 -12.90
C PRO A 251 18.44 -5.45 -11.57
N ILE A 252 17.19 -5.10 -11.22
CA ILE A 252 16.84 -4.49 -9.95
C ILE A 252 17.21 -5.50 -8.86
N ALA A 253 18.31 -5.28 -8.15
CA ALA A 253 18.62 -6.07 -6.97
C ALA A 253 17.68 -5.65 -5.84
N CYS A 254 16.72 -6.51 -5.51
CA CYS A 254 16.02 -6.45 -4.24
C CYS A 254 17.01 -6.76 -3.10
N CYS A 255 17.17 -5.87 -2.16
CA CYS A 255 17.65 -6.11 -0.80
C CYS A 255 16.57 -5.68 0.19
#